data_bb0ba806cbd039442792de03e9a55976
#
_entry.id   bb0ba806cbd039442792de03e9a55976
#
_cell.length_a   1.000
_cell.length_b   1.000
_cell.length_c   1.000
_cell.angle_alpha   90.00
_cell.angle_beta   90.00
_cell.angle_gamma   90.00
#
_symmetry.space_group_name_H-M   'P 1'
#
loop_
_entity.id
_entity.type
_entity.pdbx_description
1 polymer ?
#
loop_
_entity_poly.entity_id
_entity_poly.type
_entity_poly.pdbx_seq_one_letter_code
_entity_poly.pdbx_strand_id
1 'polypeptide(L)'
;MNILKAVNLRKIYGQGETEVRALDGINLEVEKGEFVAIVGTSGSGKSTLLHIIGGLDNPTSGQVIVDGQNLSHMPDEELTIFRRRNIGFVFQQYNLVPMLNVWENIVLPVKLDGKKVEKGYVDEIIDTLGIRTKLENLPSALSGGQQQRVAIARALAAKPAILLADEPTGNLDSKTSQDVLGLLKVTGKRFHQTIVMITHNEEIAQMADRILQIEDGKIVSDSGLV
;
A
#
# COMPACT_ATOMS: atom_id res chain seq x y z
N MET A 1 -7.16 12.69 13.16
CA MET A 1 -5.70 12.57 13.47
C MET A 1 -5.01 12.03 12.25
N ASN A 2 -4.06 12.77 11.67
CA ASN A 2 -3.39 12.38 10.44
C ASN A 2 -2.40 11.24 10.70
N ILE A 3 -2.55 10.15 9.96
CA ILE A 3 -1.64 9.01 9.99
C ILE A 3 -0.49 9.16 9.00
N LEU A 4 -0.74 9.89 7.90
CA LEU A 4 0.24 10.24 6.89
C LEU A 4 0.23 11.75 6.67
N LYS A 5 1.43 12.33 6.57
CA LYS A 5 1.62 13.72 6.14
C LYS A 5 2.84 13.80 5.24
N ALA A 6 2.64 14.31 4.03
CA ALA A 6 3.70 14.71 3.10
C ALA A 6 3.72 16.24 3.00
N VAL A 7 4.90 16.86 3.14
CA VAL A 7 5.06 18.31 3.14
C VAL A 7 6.06 18.72 2.09
N ASN A 8 5.60 19.49 1.09
CA ASN A 8 6.40 20.01 -0.02
C ASN A 8 7.34 18.93 -0.62
N LEU A 9 6.78 17.74 -0.85
CA LEU A 9 7.52 16.56 -1.26
C LEU A 9 7.97 16.71 -2.72
N ARG A 10 9.26 16.56 -2.97
CA ARG A 10 9.84 16.58 -4.31
C ARG A 10 10.70 15.36 -4.55
N LYS A 11 10.63 14.85 -5.78
CA LYS A 11 11.53 13.81 -6.26
C LYS A 11 12.00 14.12 -7.66
N ILE A 12 13.31 14.20 -7.81
CA ILE A 12 13.97 14.46 -9.07
C ILE A 12 14.89 13.28 -9.37
N TYR A 13 14.75 12.69 -10.54
CA TYR A 13 15.66 11.69 -11.07
C TYR A 13 16.53 12.28 -12.17
N GLY A 14 17.73 11.74 -12.36
CA GLY A 14 18.68 12.22 -13.36
C GLY A 14 19.38 13.54 -12.97
N GLN A 15 20.14 14.09 -13.90
CA GLN A 15 20.85 15.37 -13.76
C GLN A 15 20.93 16.08 -15.12
N GLY A 16 20.92 17.42 -15.11
CA GLY A 16 21.03 18.23 -16.32
C GLY A 16 19.89 17.96 -17.32
N GLU A 17 20.22 17.64 -18.57
CA GLU A 17 19.25 17.43 -19.65
C GLU A 17 18.36 16.18 -19.45
N THR A 18 18.76 15.27 -18.56
CA THR A 18 17.97 14.05 -18.24
C THR A 18 17.14 14.20 -16.98
N GLU A 19 17.02 15.40 -16.42
CA GLU A 19 16.26 15.66 -15.21
C GLU A 19 14.77 15.38 -15.41
N VAL A 20 14.20 14.54 -14.57
CA VAL A 20 12.77 14.26 -14.52
C VAL A 20 12.24 14.58 -13.12
N ARG A 21 11.33 15.53 -13.03
CA ARG A 21 10.63 15.89 -11.78
C ARG A 21 9.42 14.99 -11.60
N ALA A 22 9.66 13.83 -10.99
CA ALA A 22 8.60 12.86 -10.74
C ALA A 22 7.60 13.34 -9.69
N LEU A 23 8.04 14.14 -8.70
CA LEU A 23 7.18 14.87 -7.76
C LEU A 23 7.67 16.31 -7.65
N ASP A 24 6.73 17.27 -7.67
CA ASP A 24 7.02 18.70 -7.61
C ASP A 24 6.15 19.44 -6.60
N GLY A 25 6.49 19.27 -5.31
CA GLY A 25 5.87 20.02 -4.22
C GLY A 25 4.55 19.42 -3.73
N ILE A 26 4.43 18.10 -3.67
CA ILE A 26 3.25 17.40 -3.14
C ILE A 26 3.03 17.73 -1.66
N ASN A 27 1.83 18.17 -1.34
CA ASN A 27 1.31 18.25 0.03
C ASN A 27 0.12 17.32 0.15
N LEU A 28 0.15 16.39 1.12
CA LEU A 28 -0.88 15.39 1.32
C LEU A 28 -1.01 15.09 2.81
N GLU A 29 -2.23 15.06 3.29
CA GLU A 29 -2.58 14.55 4.63
C GLU A 29 -3.63 13.46 4.48
N VAL A 30 -3.47 12.36 5.21
CA VAL A 30 -4.44 11.24 5.24
C VAL A 30 -4.81 10.97 6.68
N GLU A 31 -6.10 10.91 6.95
CA GLU A 31 -6.61 10.63 8.29
C GLU A 31 -6.58 9.11 8.61
N LYS A 32 -6.50 8.82 9.90
CA LYS A 32 -6.54 7.43 10.36
C LYS A 32 -7.87 6.76 10.01
N GLY A 33 -7.81 5.62 9.36
CA GLY A 33 -8.98 4.84 8.91
C GLY A 33 -9.56 5.29 7.58
N GLU A 34 -8.99 6.34 6.95
CA GLU A 34 -9.40 6.83 5.63
C GLU A 34 -8.94 5.88 4.52
N PHE A 35 -9.76 5.68 3.50
CA PHE A 35 -9.40 5.00 2.28
C PHE A 35 -9.24 6.03 1.15
N VAL A 36 -8.01 6.30 0.73
CA VAL A 36 -7.65 7.27 -0.31
C VAL A 36 -7.26 6.54 -1.59
N ALA A 37 -7.84 6.92 -2.72
CA ALA A 37 -7.41 6.51 -4.03
C ALA A 37 -6.60 7.63 -4.71
N ILE A 38 -5.48 7.27 -5.33
CA ILE A 38 -4.65 8.17 -6.14
C ILE A 38 -4.77 7.74 -7.59
N VAL A 39 -5.28 8.65 -8.43
CA VAL A 39 -5.47 8.44 -9.86
C VAL A 39 -4.59 9.38 -10.69
N GLY A 40 -4.42 9.08 -11.96
CA GLY A 40 -3.66 9.90 -12.91
C GLY A 40 -3.09 9.05 -14.04
N THR A 41 -2.56 9.70 -15.07
CA THR A 41 -1.97 9.05 -16.23
C THR A 41 -0.69 8.28 -15.89
N SER A 42 -0.26 7.38 -16.78
CA SER A 42 1.04 6.72 -16.63
C SER A 42 2.16 7.77 -16.62
N GLY A 43 3.13 7.60 -15.73
CA GLY A 43 4.26 8.54 -15.57
C GLY A 43 3.94 9.80 -14.78
N SER A 44 2.72 10.01 -14.27
CA SER A 44 2.36 11.22 -13.50
C SER A 44 2.99 11.32 -12.10
N GLY A 45 3.71 10.30 -11.62
CA GLY A 45 4.40 10.30 -10.32
C GLY A 45 3.73 9.48 -9.21
N LYS A 46 2.61 8.79 -9.47
CA LYS A 46 1.84 8.03 -8.45
C LYS A 46 2.68 6.97 -7.72
N SER A 47 3.32 6.06 -8.45
CA SER A 47 4.14 5.00 -7.83
C SER A 47 5.36 5.59 -7.12
N THR A 48 5.95 6.67 -7.64
CA THR A 48 7.02 7.41 -6.96
C THR A 48 6.52 7.95 -5.61
N LEU A 49 5.33 8.57 -5.58
CA LEU A 49 4.73 9.04 -4.34
C LEU A 49 4.51 7.88 -3.36
N LEU A 50 3.91 6.77 -3.82
CA LEU A 50 3.65 5.61 -2.98
C LEU A 50 4.93 5.01 -2.41
N HIS A 51 5.98 4.89 -3.22
CA HIS A 51 7.28 4.37 -2.78
C HIS A 51 7.93 5.26 -1.73
N ILE A 52 7.84 6.60 -1.89
CA ILE A 52 8.42 7.53 -0.92
C ILE A 52 7.63 7.55 0.38
N ILE A 53 6.30 7.62 0.35
CA ILE A 53 5.49 7.54 1.57
C ILE A 53 5.61 6.19 2.27
N GLY A 54 5.94 5.15 1.52
CA GLY A 54 6.23 3.81 2.02
C GLY A 54 7.68 3.59 2.47
N GLY A 55 8.55 4.60 2.33
CA GLY A 55 9.97 4.50 2.69
C GLY A 55 10.75 3.50 1.83
N LEU A 56 10.30 3.21 0.61
CA LEU A 56 11.03 2.39 -0.37
C LEU A 56 11.99 3.22 -1.22
N ASP A 57 11.75 4.53 -1.29
CA ASP A 57 12.62 5.51 -1.95
C ASP A 57 12.69 6.77 -1.09
N ASN A 58 13.76 7.55 -1.24
CA ASN A 58 13.97 8.80 -0.51
C ASN A 58 13.53 10.00 -1.35
N PRO A 59 12.90 11.03 -0.76
CA PRO A 59 12.61 12.26 -1.46
C PRO A 59 13.91 13.04 -1.76
N THR A 60 13.92 13.85 -2.82
CA THR A 60 14.99 14.82 -3.05
C THR A 60 14.90 15.98 -2.06
N SER A 61 13.69 16.39 -1.70
CA SER A 61 13.41 17.37 -0.64
C SER A 61 11.98 17.23 -0.13
N GLY A 62 11.68 17.91 0.99
CA GLY A 62 10.39 17.80 1.68
C GLY A 62 10.44 16.72 2.76
N GLN A 63 9.28 16.43 3.35
CA GLN A 63 9.17 15.52 4.49
C GLN A 63 7.99 14.56 4.33
N VAL A 64 8.19 13.33 4.80
CA VAL A 64 7.14 12.31 4.95
C VAL A 64 7.08 11.89 6.41
N ILE A 65 5.89 12.02 6.98
CA ILE A 65 5.61 11.63 8.37
C ILE A 65 4.52 10.55 8.32
N VAL A 66 4.80 9.38 8.90
CA VAL A 66 3.85 8.27 9.04
C VAL A 66 3.78 7.89 10.51
N ASP A 67 2.57 7.80 11.06
CA ASP A 67 2.30 7.50 12.47
C ASP A 67 3.18 8.33 13.43
N GLY A 68 3.32 9.63 13.13
CA GLY A 68 4.11 10.59 13.90
C GLY A 68 5.63 10.50 13.71
N GLN A 69 6.14 9.57 12.90
CA GLN A 69 7.58 9.41 12.64
C GLN A 69 7.97 10.00 11.28
N ASN A 70 9.02 10.83 11.26
CA ASN A 70 9.54 11.43 10.02
C ASN A 70 10.49 10.43 9.33
N LEU A 71 10.07 9.90 8.17
CA LEU A 71 10.83 8.91 7.41
C LEU A 71 11.97 9.53 6.60
N SER A 72 11.88 10.83 6.24
CA SER A 72 12.81 11.47 5.30
C SER A 72 14.25 11.58 5.81
N HIS A 73 14.47 11.45 7.11
CA HIS A 73 15.79 11.54 7.74
C HIS A 73 16.10 10.33 8.62
N MET A 74 15.28 9.26 8.51
CA MET A 74 15.46 8.05 9.29
C MET A 74 16.63 7.23 8.70
N PRO A 75 17.57 6.75 9.51
CA PRO A 75 18.63 5.85 9.07
C PRO A 75 18.05 4.56 8.44
N ASP A 76 18.74 3.98 7.45
CA ASP A 76 18.25 2.83 6.67
C ASP A 76 17.85 1.63 7.53
N GLU A 77 18.60 1.36 8.60
CA GLU A 77 18.27 0.26 9.53
C GLU A 77 16.96 0.54 10.28
N GLU A 78 16.79 1.74 10.80
CA GLU A 78 15.57 2.16 11.50
C GLU A 78 14.39 2.19 10.54
N LEU A 79 14.58 2.72 9.33
CA LEU A 79 13.56 2.77 8.28
C LEU A 79 13.10 1.36 7.88
N THR A 80 14.04 0.40 7.81
CA THR A 80 13.71 -1.00 7.50
C THR A 80 12.88 -1.65 8.61
N ILE A 81 13.19 -1.37 9.88
CA ILE A 81 12.40 -1.83 11.03
C ILE A 81 11.04 -1.15 11.04
N PHE A 82 11.01 0.17 10.80
CA PHE A 82 9.76 0.95 10.75
C PHE A 82 8.81 0.41 9.67
N ARG A 83 9.29 0.22 8.43
CA ARG A 83 8.50 -0.34 7.32
C ARG A 83 7.87 -1.67 7.70
N ARG A 84 8.67 -2.61 8.22
CA ARG A 84 8.19 -3.95 8.61
C ARG A 84 7.06 -3.90 9.62
N ARG A 85 7.06 -2.91 10.49
CA ARG A 85 6.10 -2.79 11.62
C ARG A 85 4.89 -1.95 11.28
N ASN A 86 5.06 -0.91 10.46
CA ASN A 86 4.06 0.15 10.33
C ASN A 86 3.49 0.28 8.91
N ILE A 87 4.10 -0.36 7.90
CA ILE A 87 3.67 -0.22 6.51
C ILE A 87 3.37 -1.59 5.92
N GLY A 88 2.12 -1.79 5.49
CA GLY A 88 1.72 -2.95 4.71
C GLY A 88 1.78 -2.60 3.22
N PHE A 89 2.42 -3.43 2.39
CA PHE A 89 2.44 -3.26 0.94
C PHE A 89 1.65 -4.34 0.23
N VAL A 90 0.83 -3.91 -0.73
CA VAL A 90 0.13 -4.76 -1.70
C VAL A 90 0.53 -4.28 -3.11
N PHE A 91 1.27 -5.11 -3.83
CA PHE A 91 1.78 -4.79 -5.17
C PHE A 91 0.91 -5.41 -6.26
N GLN A 92 1.00 -4.88 -7.47
CA GLN A 92 0.42 -5.46 -8.67
C GLN A 92 0.93 -6.88 -8.96
N GLN A 93 2.23 -7.11 -8.79
CA GLN A 93 2.83 -8.44 -8.76
C GLN A 93 2.84 -8.90 -7.31
N TYR A 94 2.02 -9.83 -6.96
CA TYR A 94 1.73 -10.32 -5.60
C TYR A 94 2.94 -10.46 -4.66
N ASN A 95 4.14 -10.62 -5.21
CA ASN A 95 5.44 -10.73 -4.52
C ASN A 95 5.41 -11.75 -3.36
N LEU A 96 4.70 -12.86 -3.57
CA LEU A 96 4.73 -13.99 -2.64
C LEU A 96 6.05 -14.72 -2.76
N VAL A 97 6.56 -15.21 -1.64
CA VAL A 97 7.76 -16.07 -1.62
C VAL A 97 7.36 -17.46 -2.13
N PRO A 98 7.86 -17.89 -3.30
CA PRO A 98 7.33 -19.07 -4.00
C PRO A 98 7.58 -20.41 -3.28
N MET A 99 8.58 -20.45 -2.39
CA MET A 99 8.95 -21.63 -1.60
C MET A 99 8.17 -21.74 -0.27
N LEU A 100 7.44 -20.71 0.11
CA LEU A 100 6.62 -20.67 1.32
C LEU A 100 5.16 -20.94 0.96
N ASN A 101 4.46 -21.72 1.80
CA ASN A 101 3.02 -21.89 1.66
C ASN A 101 2.26 -20.60 1.98
N VAL A 102 0.93 -20.60 1.82
CA VAL A 102 0.08 -19.43 2.07
C VAL A 102 0.19 -18.94 3.51
N TRP A 103 0.11 -19.84 4.49
CA TRP A 103 0.25 -19.47 5.91
C TRP A 103 1.60 -18.81 6.19
N GLU A 104 2.68 -19.41 5.71
CA GLU A 104 4.03 -18.89 5.90
C GLU A 104 4.24 -17.53 5.25
N ASN A 105 3.70 -17.30 4.04
CA ASN A 105 3.70 -16.00 3.40
C ASN A 105 2.96 -14.95 4.22
N ILE A 106 1.77 -15.28 4.78
CA ILE A 106 0.96 -14.36 5.57
C ILE A 106 1.71 -13.92 6.83
N VAL A 107 2.30 -14.85 7.56
CA VAL A 107 2.93 -14.55 8.86
C VAL A 107 4.39 -14.09 8.73
N LEU A 108 4.95 -14.09 7.53
CA LEU A 108 6.35 -13.77 7.28
C LEU A 108 6.80 -12.42 7.90
N PRO A 109 6.08 -11.29 7.74
CA PRO A 109 6.51 -10.01 8.32
C PRO A 109 6.58 -10.06 9.84
N VAL A 110 5.63 -10.75 10.47
CA VAL A 110 5.57 -10.91 11.94
C VAL A 110 6.75 -11.72 12.46
N LYS A 111 7.06 -12.83 11.77
CA LYS A 111 8.20 -13.70 12.10
C LYS A 111 9.54 -13.00 11.91
N LEU A 112 9.70 -12.22 10.83
CA LEU A 112 10.92 -11.43 10.57
C LEU A 112 11.15 -10.33 11.63
N ASP A 113 10.08 -9.85 12.28
CA ASP A 113 10.18 -8.91 13.41
C ASP A 113 10.44 -9.61 14.76
N GLY A 114 10.58 -10.92 14.78
CA GLY A 114 10.77 -11.72 16.00
C GLY A 114 9.54 -11.78 16.91
N LYS A 115 8.38 -11.32 16.45
CA LYS A 115 7.16 -11.27 17.23
C LYS A 115 6.39 -12.60 17.18
N LYS A 116 5.60 -12.82 18.22
CA LYS A 116 4.64 -13.94 18.24
C LYS A 116 3.45 -13.61 17.37
N VAL A 117 3.05 -14.55 16.52
CA VAL A 117 1.86 -14.42 15.68
C VAL A 117 0.60 -14.44 16.56
N GLU A 118 -0.21 -13.39 16.46
CA GLU A 118 -1.52 -13.33 17.10
C GLU A 118 -2.52 -14.15 16.27
N LYS A 119 -2.60 -15.45 16.57
CA LYS A 119 -3.40 -16.39 15.79
C LYS A 119 -4.83 -15.92 15.56
N GLY A 120 -5.54 -15.46 16.59
CA GLY A 120 -6.93 -15.02 16.46
C GLY A 120 -7.12 -13.91 15.45
N TYR A 121 -6.22 -12.92 15.46
CA TYR A 121 -6.25 -11.80 14.49
C TYR A 121 -5.95 -12.27 13.06
N VAL A 122 -4.93 -13.09 12.89
CA VAL A 122 -4.56 -13.62 11.56
C VAL A 122 -5.66 -14.55 11.02
N ASP A 123 -6.27 -15.38 11.87
CA ASP A 123 -7.39 -16.25 11.51
C ASP A 123 -8.60 -15.44 11.03
N GLU A 124 -8.91 -14.31 11.68
CA GLU A 124 -9.98 -13.40 11.27
C GLU A 124 -9.72 -12.78 9.88
N ILE A 125 -8.47 -12.38 9.58
CA ILE A 125 -8.07 -11.91 8.26
C ILE A 125 -8.27 -13.01 7.21
N ILE A 126 -7.78 -14.22 7.49
CA ILE A 126 -7.88 -15.39 6.61
C ILE A 126 -9.32 -15.70 6.25
N ASP A 127 -10.21 -15.68 7.25
CA ASP A 127 -11.64 -15.96 7.07
C ASP A 127 -12.32 -14.85 6.27
N THR A 128 -12.02 -13.58 6.58
CA THR A 128 -12.55 -12.42 5.85
C THR A 128 -12.15 -12.45 4.38
N LEU A 129 -10.92 -12.88 4.07
CA LEU A 129 -10.40 -12.98 2.69
C LEU A 129 -10.76 -14.30 2.00
N GLY A 130 -11.38 -15.26 2.70
CA GLY A 130 -11.85 -16.52 2.13
C GLY A 130 -10.73 -17.43 1.64
N ILE A 131 -9.60 -17.47 2.32
CA ILE A 131 -8.39 -18.23 1.90
C ILE A 131 -8.05 -19.38 2.85
N ARG A 132 -8.91 -19.69 3.83
CA ARG A 132 -8.65 -20.71 4.85
C ARG A 132 -8.33 -22.10 4.28
N THR A 133 -9.01 -22.51 3.22
CA THR A 133 -8.81 -23.83 2.59
C THR A 133 -7.51 -23.94 1.78
N LYS A 134 -6.75 -22.84 1.67
CA LYS A 134 -5.54 -22.74 0.86
C LYS A 134 -4.24 -22.59 1.64
N LEU A 135 -4.29 -22.63 2.98
CA LEU A 135 -3.16 -22.28 3.85
C LEU A 135 -1.89 -23.10 3.59
N GLU A 136 -2.05 -24.38 3.25
CA GLU A 136 -0.93 -25.29 2.96
C GLU A 136 -0.48 -25.28 1.49
N ASN A 137 -1.20 -24.57 0.62
CA ASN A 137 -0.84 -24.50 -0.80
C ASN A 137 0.37 -23.58 -1.02
N LEU A 138 1.19 -23.90 -2.03
CA LEU A 138 2.20 -23.00 -2.55
C LEU A 138 1.57 -21.93 -3.46
N PRO A 139 2.19 -20.75 -3.63
CA PRO A 139 1.69 -19.71 -4.53
C PRO A 139 1.40 -20.19 -5.96
N SER A 140 2.19 -21.10 -6.49
CA SER A 140 2.00 -21.67 -7.84
C SER A 140 0.70 -22.46 -8.02
N ALA A 141 0.08 -22.91 -6.94
CA ALA A 141 -1.20 -23.64 -6.95
C ALA A 141 -2.42 -22.73 -6.79
N LEU A 142 -2.23 -21.39 -6.78
CA LEU A 142 -3.27 -20.39 -6.56
C LEU A 142 -3.58 -19.62 -7.85
N SER A 143 -4.87 -19.25 -8.03
CA SER A 143 -5.23 -18.26 -9.04
C SER A 143 -4.68 -16.87 -8.69
N GLY A 144 -4.59 -15.96 -9.68
CA GLY A 144 -4.12 -14.57 -9.45
C GLY A 144 -4.90 -13.87 -8.33
N GLY A 145 -6.24 -13.94 -8.35
CA GLY A 145 -7.07 -13.37 -7.28
C GLY A 145 -6.83 -13.98 -5.91
N GLN A 146 -6.54 -15.30 -5.84
CA GLN A 146 -6.16 -15.95 -4.57
C GLN A 146 -4.78 -15.49 -4.09
N GLN A 147 -3.80 -15.36 -4.99
CA GLN A 147 -2.48 -14.82 -4.66
C GLN A 147 -2.58 -13.40 -4.13
N GLN A 148 -3.44 -12.56 -4.74
CA GLN A 148 -3.65 -11.19 -4.29
C GLN A 148 -4.31 -11.13 -2.90
N ARG A 149 -5.28 -12.00 -2.62
CA ARG A 149 -5.87 -12.11 -1.27
C ARG A 149 -4.82 -12.53 -0.22
N VAL A 150 -3.89 -13.41 -0.58
CA VAL A 150 -2.75 -13.78 0.29
C VAL A 150 -1.82 -12.58 0.50
N ALA A 151 -1.52 -11.79 -0.54
CA ALA A 151 -0.70 -10.58 -0.41
C ALA A 151 -1.36 -9.53 0.50
N ILE A 152 -2.69 -9.35 0.42
CA ILE A 152 -3.46 -8.49 1.33
C ILE A 152 -3.39 -9.04 2.76
N ALA A 153 -3.59 -10.34 2.96
CA ALA A 153 -3.49 -10.96 4.28
C ALA A 153 -2.11 -10.76 4.91
N ARG A 154 -1.04 -10.95 4.13
CA ARG A 154 0.33 -10.71 4.55
C ARG A 154 0.57 -9.25 4.97
N ALA A 155 0.06 -8.31 4.18
CA ALA A 155 0.20 -6.89 4.47
C ALA A 155 -0.48 -6.49 5.79
N LEU A 156 -1.65 -7.09 6.09
CA LEU A 156 -2.43 -6.83 7.31
C LEU A 156 -1.89 -7.56 8.55
N ALA A 157 -1.20 -8.70 8.39
CA ALA A 157 -0.81 -9.57 9.49
C ALA A 157 0.08 -8.90 10.55
N ALA A 158 0.89 -7.92 10.15
CA ALA A 158 1.74 -7.15 11.05
C ALA A 158 1.00 -6.01 11.79
N LYS A 159 -0.30 -5.80 11.55
CA LYS A 159 -1.11 -4.67 12.06
C LYS A 159 -0.48 -3.31 11.70
N PRO A 160 -0.24 -3.03 10.41
CA PRO A 160 0.44 -1.82 10.01
C PRO A 160 -0.39 -0.57 10.31
N ALA A 161 0.27 0.57 10.48
CA ALA A 161 -0.39 1.86 10.65
C ALA A 161 -1.08 2.31 9.35
N ILE A 162 -0.48 1.95 8.19
CA ILE A 162 -0.99 2.28 6.86
C ILE A 162 -0.77 1.11 5.89
N LEU A 163 -1.73 0.88 5.01
CA LEU A 163 -1.64 -0.07 3.90
C LEU A 163 -1.52 0.69 2.59
N LEU A 164 -0.46 0.41 1.85
CA LEU A 164 -0.15 1.01 0.55
C LEU A 164 -0.39 -0.02 -0.54
N ALA A 165 -1.24 0.29 -1.51
CA ALA A 165 -1.60 -0.62 -2.59
C ALA A 165 -1.24 0.00 -3.96
N ASP A 166 -0.28 -0.59 -4.67
CA ASP A 166 0.15 -0.16 -6.00
C ASP A 166 -0.53 -1.02 -7.06
N GLU A 167 -1.55 -0.47 -7.70
CA GLU A 167 -2.36 -1.14 -8.73
C GLU A 167 -2.73 -2.59 -8.36
N PRO A 168 -3.38 -2.82 -7.20
CA PRO A 168 -3.52 -4.17 -6.61
C PRO A 168 -4.32 -5.16 -7.48
N THR A 169 -4.93 -4.71 -8.56
CA THR A 169 -5.74 -5.53 -9.47
C THR A 169 -5.29 -5.46 -10.93
N GLY A 170 -4.16 -4.81 -11.21
CA GLY A 170 -3.69 -4.61 -12.59
C GLY A 170 -3.42 -5.88 -13.39
N ASN A 171 -3.23 -7.03 -12.72
CA ASN A 171 -3.01 -8.35 -13.35
C ASN A 171 -4.23 -9.28 -13.26
N LEU A 172 -5.42 -8.76 -12.91
CA LEU A 172 -6.64 -9.54 -12.73
C LEU A 172 -7.69 -9.17 -13.79
N ASP A 173 -8.57 -10.10 -14.12
CA ASP A 173 -9.77 -9.81 -14.90
C ASP A 173 -10.73 -8.90 -14.10
N SER A 174 -11.66 -8.24 -14.80
CA SER A 174 -12.56 -7.23 -14.21
C SER A 174 -13.39 -7.77 -13.03
N LYS A 175 -13.92 -8.99 -13.15
CA LYS A 175 -14.74 -9.60 -12.10
C LYS A 175 -13.89 -9.91 -10.85
N THR A 176 -12.76 -10.56 -11.04
CA THR A 176 -11.81 -10.86 -9.94
C THR A 176 -11.29 -9.58 -9.29
N SER A 177 -11.08 -8.52 -10.08
CA SER A 177 -10.68 -7.20 -9.60
C SER A 177 -11.71 -6.61 -8.62
N GLN A 178 -12.99 -6.62 -9.00
CA GLN A 178 -14.08 -6.12 -8.14
C GLN A 178 -14.19 -6.93 -6.84
N ASP A 179 -14.07 -8.25 -6.92
CA ASP A 179 -14.10 -9.13 -5.74
C ASP A 179 -12.94 -8.83 -4.77
N VAL A 180 -11.71 -8.71 -5.29
CA VAL A 180 -10.51 -8.43 -4.48
C VAL A 180 -10.59 -7.06 -3.82
N LEU A 181 -11.03 -6.04 -4.56
CA LEU A 181 -11.19 -4.68 -4.04
C LEU A 181 -12.34 -4.58 -3.03
N GLY A 182 -13.44 -5.27 -3.28
CA GLY A 182 -14.52 -5.40 -2.29
C GLY A 182 -14.00 -5.96 -0.97
N LEU A 183 -13.17 -7.01 -1.03
CA LEU A 183 -12.54 -7.57 0.15
C LEU A 183 -11.54 -6.59 0.79
N LEU A 184 -10.75 -5.85 0.01
CA LEU A 184 -9.85 -4.82 0.54
C LEU A 184 -10.63 -3.74 1.31
N LYS A 185 -11.74 -3.25 0.76
CA LYS A 185 -12.62 -2.28 1.43
C LYS A 185 -13.25 -2.85 2.70
N VAL A 186 -13.74 -4.08 2.66
CA VAL A 186 -14.32 -4.75 3.84
C VAL A 186 -13.28 -4.94 4.93
N THR A 187 -12.07 -5.40 4.58
CA THR A 187 -10.98 -5.56 5.55
C THR A 187 -10.52 -4.22 6.10
N GLY A 188 -10.41 -3.18 5.26
CA GLY A 188 -10.10 -1.82 5.70
C GLY A 188 -11.05 -1.33 6.78
N LYS A 189 -12.36 -1.45 6.56
CA LYS A 189 -13.38 -1.06 7.54
C LYS A 189 -13.34 -1.92 8.81
N ARG A 190 -13.26 -3.25 8.65
CA ARG A 190 -13.30 -4.20 9.78
C ARG A 190 -12.11 -4.04 10.72
N PHE A 191 -10.92 -3.78 10.17
CA PHE A 191 -9.69 -3.65 10.95
C PHE A 191 -9.28 -2.19 11.19
N HIS A 192 -10.15 -1.22 10.86
CA HIS A 192 -9.87 0.21 10.98
C HIS A 192 -8.55 0.63 10.32
N GLN A 193 -8.27 0.02 9.15
CA GLN A 193 -7.02 0.20 8.43
C GLN A 193 -7.07 1.44 7.55
N THR A 194 -6.06 2.30 7.64
CA THR A 194 -5.84 3.38 6.67
C THR A 194 -5.29 2.77 5.38
N ILE A 195 -5.85 3.14 4.23
CA ILE A 195 -5.46 2.60 2.91
C ILE A 195 -5.15 3.75 1.96
N VAL A 196 -3.99 3.70 1.31
CA VAL A 196 -3.67 4.54 0.15
C VAL A 196 -3.46 3.63 -1.05
N MET A 197 -4.30 3.76 -2.06
CA MET A 197 -4.29 2.91 -3.24
C MET A 197 -4.04 3.72 -4.50
N ILE A 198 -3.12 3.25 -5.34
CA ILE A 198 -2.98 3.73 -6.71
C ILE A 198 -3.83 2.88 -7.63
N THR A 199 -4.55 3.52 -8.53
CA THR A 199 -5.27 2.87 -9.62
C THR A 199 -5.37 3.78 -10.83
N HIS A 200 -5.38 3.20 -12.02
CA HIS A 200 -5.71 3.90 -13.26
C HIS A 200 -7.19 3.72 -13.66
N ASN A 201 -7.96 2.95 -12.89
CA ASN A 201 -9.38 2.69 -13.14
C ASN A 201 -10.23 3.59 -12.23
N GLU A 202 -10.99 4.50 -12.86
CA GLU A 202 -11.84 5.47 -12.15
C GLU A 202 -13.00 4.81 -11.39
N GLU A 203 -13.58 3.72 -11.91
CA GLU A 203 -14.65 2.99 -11.21
C GLU A 203 -14.11 2.39 -9.89
N ILE A 204 -12.86 1.91 -9.92
CA ILE A 204 -12.17 1.39 -8.75
C ILE A 204 -11.90 2.51 -7.74
N ALA A 205 -11.47 3.68 -8.23
CA ALA A 205 -11.21 4.83 -7.37
C ALA A 205 -12.45 5.28 -6.59
N GLN A 206 -13.66 5.16 -7.18
CA GLN A 206 -14.94 5.49 -6.52
C GLN A 206 -15.26 4.60 -5.31
N MET A 207 -14.54 3.51 -5.09
CA MET A 207 -14.66 2.71 -3.87
C MET A 207 -13.99 3.35 -2.65
N ALA A 208 -13.08 4.30 -2.86
CA ALA A 208 -12.40 5.05 -1.81
C ALA A 208 -13.30 6.13 -1.18
N ASP A 209 -12.93 6.59 0.00
CA ASP A 209 -13.62 7.68 0.68
C ASP A 209 -13.21 9.04 0.11
N ARG A 210 -12.00 9.12 -0.49
CA ARG A 210 -11.40 10.31 -1.09
C ARG A 210 -10.55 9.95 -2.30
N ILE A 211 -10.60 10.79 -3.33
CA ILE A 211 -9.87 10.62 -4.59
C ILE A 211 -8.93 11.79 -4.80
N LEU A 212 -7.66 11.50 -5.02
CA LEU A 212 -6.61 12.46 -5.40
C LEU A 212 -6.21 12.23 -6.85
N GLN A 213 -6.15 13.29 -7.64
CA GLN A 213 -5.64 13.23 -9.02
C GLN A 213 -4.23 13.82 -9.07
N ILE A 214 -3.30 13.06 -9.65
CA ILE A 214 -1.91 13.51 -9.86
C ILE A 214 -1.64 13.65 -11.35
N GLU A 215 -1.12 14.83 -11.74
CA GLU A 215 -0.63 15.13 -13.07
C GLU A 215 0.75 15.83 -12.93
N ASP A 216 1.72 15.42 -13.74
CA ASP A 216 3.07 15.99 -13.80
C ASP A 216 3.70 16.23 -12.42
N GLY A 217 3.57 15.24 -11.53
CA GLY A 217 4.14 15.28 -10.18
C GLY A 217 3.42 16.19 -9.19
N LYS A 218 2.23 16.70 -9.50
CA LYS A 218 1.42 17.58 -8.63
C LYS A 218 0.03 17.02 -8.38
N ILE A 219 -0.54 17.30 -7.21
CA ILE A 219 -1.96 17.06 -6.96
C ILE A 219 -2.73 18.18 -7.63
N VAL A 220 -3.57 17.84 -8.62
CA VAL A 220 -4.40 18.80 -9.38
C VAL A 220 -5.86 18.79 -8.92
N SER A 221 -6.31 17.72 -8.27
CA SER A 221 -7.66 17.59 -7.73
C SER A 221 -7.65 16.74 -6.46
N ASP A 222 -8.50 17.11 -5.51
CA ASP A 222 -8.70 16.44 -4.24
C ASP A 222 -10.18 16.50 -3.85
N SER A 223 -10.89 15.37 -3.91
CA SER A 223 -12.33 15.32 -3.64
C SER A 223 -12.70 15.48 -2.15
N GLY A 224 -11.72 15.48 -1.25
CA GLY A 224 -11.91 15.70 0.18
C GLY A 224 -11.78 17.16 0.63
N LEU A 225 -11.31 18.05 -0.27
CA LEU A 225 -11.22 19.49 -0.02
C LEU A 225 -12.47 20.17 -0.57
N VAL A 226 -13.57 20.18 0.20
CA VAL A 226 -14.76 21.02 -0.03
C VAL A 226 -14.79 22.11 1.03
#